data_3fa19bdf658fcabbdb20dfa41ab19a90
#
_entry.id   3fa19bdf658fcabbdb20dfa41ab19a90
#
_cell.length_a   1.000
_cell.length_b   1.000
_cell.length_c   1.000
_cell.angle_alpha   90.00
_cell.angle_beta   90.00
_cell.angle_gamma   90.00
#
_symmetry.space_group_name_H-M   'P 1'
#
loop_
_entity.id
_entity.type
_entity.pdbx_description
1 polymer ?
#
loop_
_entity_poly.entity_id
_entity_poly.type
_entity_poly.pdbx_seq_one_letter_code
_entity_poly.pdbx_strand_id
1 'polypeptide(L)'
;MTTYTAEIDVRFRDIDAMGHVNNAVYATYIEQARTRYFSDVLDADLSGVSTVLASISIDFRRPVELSDGEVTVTVDVADLGRSSATMTHEVRVGDAVAAEAEATLVSLDPETGKPAPLPEEHRAEMESYHGL
;
A
#
# COMPACT_ATOMS: atom_id res chain seq x y z
N MET A 1 -17.36 3.67 -6.21
CA MET A 1 -16.18 3.21 -5.47
C MET A 1 -14.94 3.94 -5.97
N THR A 2 -14.14 4.42 -5.07
CA THR A 2 -12.94 5.19 -5.42
C THR A 2 -11.70 4.38 -5.08
N THR A 3 -10.77 4.31 -6.02
CA THR A 3 -9.46 3.70 -5.83
C THR A 3 -8.42 4.80 -5.68
N TYR A 4 -7.60 4.72 -4.66
CA TYR A 4 -6.49 5.66 -4.51
C TYR A 4 -5.32 5.20 -5.38
N THR A 5 -4.65 6.14 -6.04
CA THR A 5 -3.48 5.84 -6.86
C THR A 5 -2.32 6.76 -6.49
N ALA A 6 -1.11 6.23 -6.55
CA ALA A 6 0.11 7.01 -6.37
C ALA A 6 1.11 6.65 -7.46
N GLU A 7 1.79 7.67 -7.98
CA GLU A 7 2.87 7.49 -8.96
C GLU A 7 4.18 7.36 -8.21
N ILE A 8 4.91 6.29 -8.45
CA ILE A 8 6.19 6.00 -7.78
C ILE A 8 7.27 5.89 -8.84
N ASP A 9 8.35 6.64 -8.68
CA ASP A 9 9.47 6.59 -9.61
C ASP A 9 10.23 5.28 -9.50
N VAL A 10 10.59 4.71 -10.65
CA VAL A 10 11.51 3.57 -10.73
C VAL A 10 12.92 4.13 -10.72
N ARG A 11 13.75 3.71 -9.74
CA ARG A 11 15.11 4.23 -9.58
C ARG A 11 16.13 3.21 -10.03
N PHE A 12 17.30 3.69 -10.43
CA PHE A 12 18.40 2.81 -10.83
C PHE A 12 18.70 1.76 -9.75
N ARG A 13 18.72 2.18 -8.48
CA ARG A 13 19.00 1.28 -7.36
C ARG A 13 17.94 0.20 -7.14
N ASP A 14 16.77 0.34 -7.77
CA ASP A 14 15.70 -0.65 -7.66
C ASP A 14 15.92 -1.84 -8.57
N ILE A 15 16.85 -1.72 -9.52
CA ILE A 15 17.07 -2.70 -10.58
C ILE A 15 18.10 -3.75 -10.14
N ASP A 16 17.76 -5.02 -10.38
CA ASP A 16 18.65 -6.13 -10.06
C ASP A 16 19.55 -6.52 -11.25
N ALA A 17 20.34 -7.57 -11.09
CA ALA A 17 21.29 -8.01 -12.10
C ALA A 17 20.63 -8.48 -13.41
N MET A 18 19.32 -8.80 -13.37
CA MET A 18 18.55 -9.22 -14.54
C MET A 18 17.99 -8.05 -15.34
N GLY A 19 18.21 -6.83 -14.88
CA GLY A 19 17.69 -5.62 -15.54
C GLY A 19 16.25 -5.30 -15.18
N HIS A 20 15.69 -5.92 -14.16
CA HIS A 20 14.32 -5.73 -13.72
C HIS A 20 14.29 -5.19 -12.30
N VAL A 21 13.20 -4.50 -11.95
CA VAL A 21 12.96 -4.12 -10.56
C VAL A 21 13.00 -5.39 -9.70
N ASN A 22 13.82 -5.37 -8.67
CA ASN A 22 13.97 -6.51 -7.76
C ASN A 22 12.61 -6.82 -7.10
N ASN A 23 12.29 -8.10 -6.97
CA ASN A 23 11.00 -8.52 -6.41
C ASN A 23 10.72 -7.90 -5.04
N ALA A 24 11.73 -7.72 -4.20
CA ALA A 24 11.57 -7.13 -2.87
C ALA A 24 11.19 -5.65 -2.93
N VAL A 25 11.53 -4.96 -4.00
CA VAL A 25 11.27 -3.53 -4.13
C VAL A 25 9.79 -3.24 -4.37
N TYR A 26 9.02 -4.19 -4.90
CA TYR A 26 7.57 -4.03 -5.06
C TYR A 26 6.89 -3.75 -3.72
N ALA A 27 7.32 -4.42 -2.66
CA ALA A 27 6.80 -4.17 -1.31
C ALA A 27 7.10 -2.73 -0.87
N THR A 28 8.26 -2.20 -1.23
CA THR A 28 8.65 -0.82 -0.94
C THR A 28 7.76 0.17 -1.70
N TYR A 29 7.47 -0.09 -2.96
CA TYR A 29 6.56 0.76 -3.74
C TYR A 29 5.17 0.79 -3.11
N ILE A 30 4.68 -0.37 -2.71
CA ILE A 30 3.37 -0.49 -2.08
C ILE A 30 3.35 0.26 -0.75
N GLU A 31 4.40 0.13 0.06
CA GLU A 31 4.53 0.85 1.33
C GLU A 31 4.51 2.37 1.11
N GLN A 32 5.24 2.84 0.10
CA GLN A 32 5.28 4.26 -0.23
C GLN A 32 3.89 4.77 -0.63
N ALA A 33 3.16 3.99 -1.41
CA ALA A 33 1.79 4.34 -1.79
C ALA A 33 0.86 4.38 -0.58
N ARG A 34 0.98 3.41 0.34
CA ARG A 34 0.19 3.41 1.57
C ARG A 34 0.50 4.63 2.44
N THR A 35 1.77 5.01 2.52
CA THR A 35 2.17 6.19 3.29
C THR A 35 1.50 7.45 2.77
N ARG A 36 1.47 7.61 1.44
CA ARG A 36 0.77 8.73 0.81
C ARG A 36 -0.73 8.64 1.03
N TYR A 37 -1.28 7.43 0.99
CA TYR A 37 -2.70 7.20 1.26
C TYR A 37 -3.09 7.67 2.66
N PHE A 38 -2.29 7.35 3.67
CA PHE A 38 -2.55 7.81 5.03
C PHE A 38 -2.57 9.33 5.11
N SER A 39 -1.67 9.99 4.41
CA SER A 39 -1.62 11.44 4.38
C SER A 39 -2.78 12.03 3.60
N ASP A 40 -3.04 11.53 2.40
CA ASP A 40 -4.00 12.14 1.47
C ASP A 40 -5.46 11.82 1.79
N VAL A 41 -5.73 10.61 2.27
CA VAL A 41 -7.10 10.15 2.52
C VAL A 41 -7.46 10.25 4.00
N LEU A 42 -6.56 9.85 4.88
CA LEU A 42 -6.83 9.82 6.32
C LEU A 42 -6.37 11.09 7.03
N ASP A 43 -5.71 11.99 6.32
CA ASP A 43 -5.15 13.24 6.88
C ASP A 43 -4.29 12.94 8.12
N ALA A 44 -3.52 11.88 8.06
CA ALA A 44 -2.67 11.43 9.15
C ALA A 44 -1.21 11.47 8.72
N ASP A 45 -0.34 11.96 9.60
CA ASP A 45 1.09 11.86 9.38
C ASP A 45 1.62 10.54 9.99
N LEU A 46 2.89 10.21 9.70
CA LEU A 46 3.48 8.97 10.20
C LEU A 46 3.51 8.90 11.73
N SER A 47 3.59 10.04 12.41
CA SER A 47 3.60 10.06 13.87
C SER A 47 2.23 9.78 14.48
N GLY A 48 1.16 10.00 13.70
CA GLY A 48 -0.21 9.74 14.13
C GLY A 48 -0.73 8.35 13.76
N VAL A 49 0.07 7.56 13.06
CA VAL A 49 -0.34 6.23 12.59
C VAL A 49 0.42 5.18 13.40
N SER A 50 -0.31 4.35 14.12
CA SER A 50 0.26 3.25 14.89
C SER A 50 -0.24 1.93 14.34
N THR A 51 0.29 1.57 13.15
CA THR A 51 -0.05 0.32 12.48
C THR A 51 1.22 -0.43 12.11
N VAL A 52 1.09 -1.75 12.01
CA VAL A 52 2.15 -2.61 11.50
C VAL A 52 1.61 -3.46 10.37
N LEU A 53 2.49 -3.81 9.45
CA LEU A 53 2.17 -4.76 8.40
C LEU A 53 2.25 -6.16 9.00
N ALA A 54 1.12 -6.84 9.08
CA ALA A 54 1.05 -8.20 9.63
C ALA A 54 1.35 -9.26 8.58
N SER A 55 0.90 -9.03 7.35
CA SER A 55 1.18 -9.94 6.24
C SER A 55 1.07 -9.20 4.91
N ILE A 56 1.78 -9.70 3.92
CA ILE A 56 1.67 -9.25 2.55
C ILE A 56 1.92 -10.44 1.63
N SER A 57 1.12 -10.55 0.58
CA SER A 57 1.37 -11.48 -0.50
C SER A 57 1.39 -10.71 -1.81
N ILE A 58 2.31 -11.05 -2.70
CA ILE A 58 2.49 -10.38 -3.98
C ILE A 58 2.58 -11.44 -5.07
N ASP A 59 1.74 -11.29 -6.08
CA ASP A 59 1.79 -12.11 -7.29
C ASP A 59 2.37 -11.26 -8.41
N PHE A 60 3.46 -11.72 -9.00
CA PHE A 60 4.16 -10.99 -10.07
C PHE A 60 3.63 -11.43 -11.42
N ARG A 61 3.25 -10.47 -12.26
CA ARG A 61 2.64 -10.74 -13.57
C ARG A 61 3.59 -10.44 -14.71
N ARG A 62 4.40 -9.39 -14.57
CA ARG A 62 5.38 -9.02 -15.60
C ARG A 62 6.48 -8.15 -14.97
N PRO A 63 7.70 -8.17 -15.56
CA PRO A 63 8.79 -7.34 -15.03
C PRO A 63 8.54 -5.85 -15.26
N VAL A 64 9.13 -5.05 -14.38
CA VAL A 64 9.22 -3.59 -14.53
C VAL A 64 10.69 -3.27 -14.76
N GLU A 65 10.95 -2.38 -15.71
CA GLU A 65 12.29 -1.99 -16.11
C GLU A 65 12.55 -0.52 -15.82
N LEU A 66 13.83 -0.15 -15.76
CA LEU A 66 14.20 1.25 -15.51
C LEU A 66 13.60 2.19 -16.57
N SER A 67 13.54 1.72 -17.83
CA SER A 67 12.97 2.50 -18.93
C SER A 67 11.48 2.78 -18.78
N ASP A 68 10.78 2.06 -17.92
CA ASP A 68 9.36 2.34 -17.64
C ASP A 68 9.17 3.65 -16.87
N GLY A 69 10.19 4.13 -16.18
CA GLY A 69 10.23 5.44 -15.57
C GLY A 69 9.50 5.53 -14.23
N GLU A 70 8.23 5.10 -14.22
CA GLU A 70 7.42 5.11 -13.00
C GLU A 70 6.38 4.01 -13.04
N VAL A 71 5.86 3.68 -11.88
CA VAL A 71 4.74 2.76 -11.73
C VAL A 71 3.58 3.50 -11.06
N THR A 72 2.36 3.06 -11.36
CA THR A 72 1.16 3.51 -10.65
C THR A 72 0.78 2.42 -9.66
N VAL A 73 0.69 2.76 -8.39
CA VAL A 73 0.30 1.80 -7.35
C VAL A 73 -1.09 2.18 -6.84
N THR A 74 -1.99 1.21 -6.84
CA THR A 74 -3.35 1.42 -6.32
C THR A 74 -3.43 1.04 -4.85
N VAL A 75 -4.33 1.68 -4.13
CA VAL A 75 -4.67 1.32 -2.75
C VAL A 75 -6.19 1.25 -2.65
N ASP A 76 -6.69 0.06 -2.35
CA ASP A 76 -8.09 -0.18 -2.04
C ASP A 76 -8.19 -0.90 -0.71
N VAL A 77 -9.33 -0.75 -0.04
CA VAL A 77 -9.63 -1.45 1.21
C VAL A 77 -10.64 -2.55 0.89
N ALA A 78 -10.23 -3.79 1.10
CA ALA A 78 -11.06 -4.96 0.84
C ALA A 78 -11.92 -5.32 2.05
N ASP A 79 -11.41 -5.09 3.27
CA ASP A 79 -12.10 -5.44 4.49
C ASP A 79 -11.57 -4.64 5.67
N LEU A 80 -12.46 -4.34 6.62
CA LEU A 80 -12.11 -3.66 7.86
C LEU A 80 -12.55 -4.53 9.03
N GLY A 81 -11.58 -5.04 9.78
CA GLY A 81 -11.83 -5.74 11.04
C GLY A 81 -11.85 -4.76 12.21
N ARG A 82 -11.92 -5.28 13.43
CA ARG A 82 -11.91 -4.43 14.62
C ARG A 82 -10.59 -3.66 14.76
N SER A 83 -9.46 -4.36 14.58
CA SER A 83 -8.12 -3.80 14.73
C SER A 83 -7.28 -3.95 13.47
N SER A 84 -7.88 -4.36 12.35
CA SER A 84 -7.14 -4.64 11.13
C SER A 84 -7.82 -4.05 9.91
N ALA A 85 -7.02 -3.83 8.87
CA ALA A 85 -7.51 -3.45 7.55
C ALA A 85 -6.81 -4.34 6.53
N THR A 86 -7.59 -4.92 5.62
CA THR A 86 -7.05 -5.66 4.49
C THR A 86 -7.08 -4.74 3.29
N MET A 87 -5.92 -4.49 2.70
CA MET A 87 -5.77 -3.62 1.54
C MET A 87 -5.34 -4.43 0.33
N THR A 88 -5.81 -4.03 -0.83
CA THR A 88 -5.39 -4.61 -2.09
C THR A 88 -4.69 -3.57 -2.92
N HIS A 89 -3.70 -4.02 -3.69
CA HIS A 89 -2.85 -3.13 -4.49
C HIS A 89 -2.60 -3.74 -5.85
N GLU A 90 -2.49 -2.89 -6.84
CA GLU A 90 -1.92 -3.24 -8.13
C GLU A 90 -0.71 -2.35 -8.36
N VAL A 91 0.35 -2.91 -8.91
CA VAL A 91 1.49 -2.14 -9.40
C VAL A 91 1.37 -2.18 -10.91
N ARG A 92 1.21 -1.02 -11.53
CA ARG A 92 0.93 -0.90 -12.97
C ARG A 92 2.01 -0.14 -13.70
N VAL A 93 2.25 -0.56 -14.94
CA VAL A 93 3.03 0.21 -15.90
C VAL A 93 2.07 0.57 -17.03
N GLY A 94 1.67 1.84 -17.10
CA GLY A 94 0.59 2.24 -17.99
C GLY A 94 -0.69 1.47 -17.65
N ASP A 95 -1.28 0.81 -18.63
CA ASP A 95 -2.49 0.01 -18.42
C ASP A 95 -2.21 -1.44 -18.03
N ALA A 96 -0.94 -1.84 -17.99
CA ALA A 96 -0.57 -3.22 -17.72
C ALA A 96 -0.32 -3.44 -16.23
N VAL A 97 -0.91 -4.50 -15.66
CA VAL A 97 -0.68 -4.89 -14.27
C VAL A 97 0.63 -5.69 -14.20
N ALA A 98 1.61 -5.14 -13.49
CA ALA A 98 2.89 -5.81 -13.27
C ALA A 98 2.87 -6.72 -12.06
N ALA A 99 2.10 -6.36 -11.03
CA ALA A 99 1.95 -7.17 -9.83
C ALA A 99 0.62 -6.86 -9.15
N GLU A 100 0.12 -7.83 -8.40
CA GLU A 100 -1.07 -7.69 -7.56
C GLU A 100 -0.69 -8.10 -6.14
N ALA A 101 -1.22 -7.41 -5.15
CA ALA A 101 -0.86 -7.66 -3.75
C ALA A 101 -2.06 -7.53 -2.83
N GLU A 102 -1.99 -8.26 -1.73
CA GLU A 102 -2.91 -8.11 -0.61
C GLU A 102 -2.08 -7.97 0.66
N ALA A 103 -2.44 -6.99 1.47
CA ALA A 103 -1.73 -6.68 2.71
C ALA A 103 -2.71 -6.56 3.86
N THR A 104 -2.33 -7.07 5.02
CA THR A 104 -3.10 -6.88 6.26
C THR A 104 -2.30 -6.00 7.19
N LEU A 105 -2.91 -4.89 7.59
CA LEU A 105 -2.36 -3.96 8.55
C LEU A 105 -3.10 -4.10 9.87
N VAL A 106 -2.37 -4.04 10.98
CA VAL A 106 -2.95 -4.16 12.32
C VAL A 106 -2.66 -2.87 13.08
N SER A 107 -3.73 -2.30 13.66
CA SER A 107 -3.63 -1.14 14.54
C SER A 107 -3.12 -1.57 15.90
N LEU A 108 -2.16 -0.83 16.43
CA LEU A 108 -1.57 -1.11 17.72
C LEU A 108 -1.80 0.03 18.69
N ASP A 109 -1.86 -0.32 19.97
CA ASP A 109 -1.73 0.65 21.05
C ASP A 109 -0.25 1.01 21.12
N PRO A 110 0.12 2.30 20.96
CA PRO A 110 1.52 2.71 20.97
C PRO A 110 2.23 2.48 22.29
N GLU A 111 1.49 2.41 23.40
CA GLU A 111 2.07 2.20 24.72
C GLU A 111 2.34 0.73 25.02
N THR A 112 1.43 -0.15 24.64
CA THR A 112 1.53 -1.58 24.96
C THR A 112 2.06 -2.43 23.82
N GLY A 113 1.97 -1.93 22.58
CA GLY A 113 2.32 -2.69 21.38
C GLY A 113 1.32 -3.79 21.04
N LYS A 114 0.18 -3.82 21.71
CA LYS A 114 -0.86 -4.82 21.45
C LYS A 114 -1.89 -4.31 20.46
N PRO A 115 -2.60 -5.22 19.78
CA PRO A 115 -3.67 -4.80 18.86
C PRO A 115 -4.69 -3.91 19.58
N ALA A 116 -5.10 -2.86 18.90
CA ALA A 116 -6.07 -1.89 19.37
C ALA A 116 -7.08 -1.61 18.26
N PRO A 117 -8.30 -1.16 18.59
CA PRO A 117 -9.27 -0.85 17.55
C PRO A 117 -8.76 0.19 16.58
N LEU A 118 -9.15 0.08 15.30
CA LEU A 118 -8.88 1.14 14.32
C LEU A 118 -9.50 2.44 14.84
N PRO A 119 -8.79 3.57 14.74
CA PRO A 119 -9.38 4.85 15.11
C PRO A 119 -10.67 5.08 14.31
N GLU A 120 -11.73 5.53 15.00
CA GLU A 120 -13.04 5.74 14.36
C GLU A 120 -12.97 6.72 13.19
N GLU A 121 -12.14 7.74 13.31
CA GLU A 121 -11.93 8.71 12.23
C GLU A 121 -11.35 8.05 10.98
N HIS A 122 -10.36 7.18 11.16
CA HIS A 122 -9.74 6.48 10.05
C HIS A 122 -10.71 5.50 9.40
N ARG A 123 -11.46 4.76 10.22
CA ARG A 123 -12.48 3.84 9.73
C ARG A 123 -13.52 4.58 8.88
N ALA A 124 -14.03 5.68 9.39
CA ALA A 124 -15.04 6.48 8.71
C ALA A 124 -14.52 7.04 7.38
N GLU A 125 -13.27 7.53 7.37
CA GLU A 125 -12.66 8.06 6.14
C GLU A 125 -12.46 6.96 5.10
N MET A 126 -12.00 5.78 5.52
CA MET A 126 -11.83 4.66 4.59
C MET A 126 -13.16 4.21 4.02
N GLU A 127 -14.19 4.09 4.86
CA GLU A 127 -15.52 3.70 4.40
C GLU A 127 -16.09 4.72 3.43
N SER A 128 -15.94 6.00 3.74
CA SER A 128 -16.44 7.09 2.88
C SER A 128 -15.69 7.13 1.55
N TYR A 129 -14.37 7.09 1.59
CA TYR A 129 -13.55 7.21 0.38
C TYR A 129 -13.78 6.06 -0.59
N HIS A 130 -13.82 4.84 -0.09
CA HIS A 130 -13.95 3.64 -0.93
C HIS A 130 -15.39 3.20 -1.16
N GLY A 131 -16.37 3.82 -0.51
CA GLY A 131 -17.77 3.46 -0.66
C GLY A 131 -18.14 2.12 -0.02
N LEU A 132 -17.57 1.88 1.14
CA LEU A 132 -17.82 0.64 1.88
C LEU A 132 -19.10 0.72 2.72
#